data_a5d128e1a6f4b1c2dd8e19d51d0d2389
#
_entry.id   a5d128e1a6f4b1c2dd8e19d51d0d2389
#
_cell.length_a   1.000
_cell.length_b   1.000
_cell.length_c   1.000
_cell.angle_alpha   90.00
_cell.angle_beta   90.00
_cell.angle_gamma   90.00
#
_symmetry.space_group_name_H-M   'P 1'
#
loop_
_entity.id
_entity.type
_entity.pdbx_description
1 polymer ?
#
loop_
_entity_poly.entity_id
_entity_poly.type
_entity_poly.pdbx_seq_one_letter_code
_entity_poly.pdbx_strand_id
1 'polypeptide(L)'
;MENKTIRNLGKLYRLLDEACTPDHANQADLDNAKRFPVRGVMMKITLAHKLHKMTPELDNACAYVLKDVDLEDVDNSFALKALSMQQQGVFQIGYMSPDYKTLGVDAGKIKAARESAGLTIRALSEKTGLSTATIQHAEAGKPTRMTTLKKIAAACNVSPEDLQG
;
A
#
# COMPACT_ATOMS: atom_id res chain seq x y z
N MET A 1 -5.06 -15.67 9.42
CA MET A 1 -4.88 -14.36 8.74
C MET A 1 -6.16 -14.00 8.02
N GLU A 2 -6.63 -12.77 8.17
CA GLU A 2 -7.86 -12.27 7.54
C GLU A 2 -7.68 -12.05 6.01
N ASN A 3 -8.76 -12.18 5.25
CA ASN A 3 -8.72 -11.99 3.80
C ASN A 3 -8.29 -10.55 3.41
N LYS A 4 -8.62 -9.53 4.22
CA LYS A 4 -8.16 -8.15 4.00
C LYS A 4 -6.64 -8.05 4.08
N THR A 5 -6.05 -8.63 5.11
CA THR A 5 -4.59 -8.66 5.31
C THR A 5 -3.90 -9.41 4.17
N ILE A 6 -4.43 -10.57 3.76
CA ILE A 6 -3.90 -11.36 2.64
C ILE A 6 -3.93 -10.55 1.33
N ARG A 7 -5.02 -9.85 1.07
CA ARG A 7 -5.16 -8.98 -0.11
C ARG A 7 -4.15 -7.84 -0.08
N ASN A 8 -3.95 -7.20 1.08
CA ASN A 8 -2.97 -6.12 1.24
C ASN A 8 -1.54 -6.63 1.09
N LEU A 9 -1.23 -7.84 1.56
CA LEU A 9 0.07 -8.48 1.29
C LEU A 9 0.30 -8.72 -0.21
N GLY A 10 -0.75 -9.08 -0.97
CA GLY A 10 -0.66 -9.19 -2.42
C GLY A 10 -0.33 -7.85 -3.09
N LYS A 11 -0.99 -6.77 -2.68
CA LYS A 11 -0.71 -5.41 -3.17
C LYS A 11 0.71 -4.96 -2.82
N LEU A 12 1.13 -5.18 -1.58
CA LEU A 12 2.47 -4.83 -1.12
C LEU A 12 3.55 -5.61 -1.87
N TYR A 13 3.32 -6.91 -2.10
CA TYR A 13 4.23 -7.73 -2.90
C TYR A 13 4.38 -7.15 -4.31
N ARG A 14 3.29 -6.68 -4.94
CA ARG A 14 3.32 -6.03 -6.26
C ARG A 14 4.18 -4.77 -6.25
N LEU A 15 4.00 -3.88 -5.25
CA LEU A 15 4.82 -2.67 -5.11
C LEU A 15 6.31 -2.97 -5.00
N LEU A 16 6.66 -3.93 -4.14
CA LEU A 16 8.03 -4.36 -3.93
C LEU A 16 8.62 -5.03 -5.17
N ASP A 17 7.81 -5.82 -5.87
CA ASP A 17 8.22 -6.52 -7.09
C ASP A 17 8.54 -5.52 -8.20
N GLU A 18 7.70 -4.51 -8.43
CA GLU A 18 7.97 -3.43 -9.40
C GLU A 18 9.20 -2.60 -9.02
N ALA A 19 9.46 -2.36 -7.73
CA ALA A 19 10.64 -1.65 -7.30
C ALA A 19 11.94 -2.44 -7.52
N CYS A 20 11.91 -3.75 -7.28
CA CYS A 20 13.10 -4.60 -7.32
C CYS A 20 13.37 -5.19 -8.71
N THR A 21 12.33 -5.52 -9.46
CA THR A 21 12.42 -6.23 -10.74
C THR A 21 11.47 -5.61 -11.77
N PRO A 22 11.76 -4.40 -12.27
CA PRO A 22 10.83 -3.67 -13.14
C PRO A 22 10.51 -4.40 -14.45
N ASP A 23 11.42 -5.24 -14.95
CA ASP A 23 11.29 -5.85 -16.29
C ASP A 23 10.85 -7.32 -16.28
N HIS A 24 10.93 -8.02 -15.15
CA HIS A 24 10.62 -9.47 -15.09
C HIS A 24 10.10 -9.88 -13.72
N ALA A 25 8.78 -9.93 -13.56
CA ALA A 25 8.20 -10.67 -12.44
C ALA A 25 8.57 -12.16 -12.57
N ASN A 26 9.33 -12.68 -11.61
CA ASN A 26 9.63 -14.11 -11.58
C ASN A 26 8.38 -14.86 -11.13
N GLN A 27 7.77 -15.62 -12.04
CA GLN A 27 6.53 -16.38 -11.76
C GLN A 27 6.71 -17.36 -10.59
N ALA A 28 7.88 -17.98 -10.48
CA ALA A 28 8.18 -18.91 -9.38
C ALA A 28 8.19 -18.20 -8.01
N ASP A 29 8.73 -16.98 -7.95
CA ASP A 29 8.71 -16.17 -6.73
C ASP A 29 7.28 -15.76 -6.36
N LEU A 30 6.46 -15.40 -7.34
CA LEU A 30 5.06 -15.07 -7.13
C LEU A 30 4.26 -16.29 -6.65
N ASP A 31 4.48 -17.45 -7.21
CA ASP A 31 3.80 -18.68 -6.80
C ASP A 31 4.20 -19.11 -5.36
N ASN A 32 5.45 -18.90 -4.99
CA ASN A 32 5.90 -19.06 -3.60
C ASN A 32 5.26 -18.03 -2.67
N ALA A 33 5.19 -16.76 -3.08
CA ALA A 33 4.58 -15.69 -2.30
C ALA A 33 3.07 -15.91 -2.11
N LYS A 34 2.36 -16.46 -3.09
CA LYS A 34 0.95 -16.86 -2.92
C LYS A 34 0.76 -17.88 -1.82
N ARG A 35 1.67 -18.85 -1.72
CA ARG A 35 1.61 -19.90 -0.71
C ARG A 35 2.04 -19.39 0.67
N PHE A 36 3.06 -18.54 0.72
CA PHE A 36 3.69 -18.01 1.93
C PHE A 36 3.84 -16.48 1.84
N PRO A 37 2.73 -15.71 1.93
CA PRO A 37 2.73 -14.30 1.58
C PRO A 37 3.63 -13.43 2.47
N VAL A 38 3.66 -13.69 3.76
CA VAL A 38 4.51 -12.93 4.69
C VAL A 38 5.99 -13.14 4.35
N ARG A 39 6.39 -14.40 4.16
CA ARG A 39 7.75 -14.75 3.75
C ARG A 39 8.12 -14.09 2.42
N GLY A 40 7.24 -14.18 1.42
CA GLY A 40 7.46 -13.57 0.10
C GLY A 40 7.67 -12.07 0.20
N VAL A 41 6.83 -11.37 0.96
CA VAL A 41 6.94 -9.92 1.21
C VAL A 41 8.25 -9.60 1.94
N MET A 42 8.60 -10.32 3.01
CA MET A 42 9.84 -10.08 3.76
C MET A 42 11.11 -10.28 2.91
N MET A 43 11.11 -11.30 2.04
CA MET A 43 12.21 -11.50 1.08
C MET A 43 12.34 -10.33 0.10
N LYS A 44 11.23 -9.79 -0.40
CA LYS A 44 11.25 -8.62 -1.30
C LYS A 44 11.66 -7.34 -0.57
N ILE A 45 11.25 -7.14 0.68
CA ILE A 45 11.73 -6.02 1.52
C ILE A 45 13.25 -6.09 1.68
N THR A 46 13.77 -7.26 2.04
CA THR A 46 15.23 -7.48 2.17
C THR A 46 15.96 -7.19 0.85
N LEU A 47 15.39 -7.63 -0.26
CA LEU A 47 15.95 -7.35 -1.59
C LEU A 47 15.92 -5.86 -1.93
N ALA A 48 14.81 -5.16 -1.63
CA ALA A 48 14.68 -3.72 -1.86
C ALA A 48 15.72 -2.91 -1.08
N HIS A 49 15.96 -3.27 0.19
CA HIS A 49 17.05 -2.67 0.98
C HIS A 49 18.42 -2.93 0.36
N LYS A 50 18.70 -4.19 -0.01
CA LYS A 50 19.98 -4.58 -0.64
C LYS A 50 20.25 -3.84 -1.96
N LEU A 51 19.20 -3.57 -2.72
CA LEU A 51 19.28 -2.85 -4.00
C LEU A 51 19.19 -1.33 -3.86
N HIS A 52 19.08 -0.79 -2.64
CA HIS A 52 18.84 0.63 -2.37
C HIS A 52 17.59 1.19 -3.09
N LYS A 53 16.53 0.38 -3.19
CA LYS A 53 15.24 0.71 -3.83
C LYS A 53 14.13 1.03 -2.81
N MET A 54 14.41 0.94 -1.51
CA MET A 54 13.45 1.30 -0.47
C MET A 54 13.28 2.83 -0.47
N THR A 55 12.09 3.28 -0.83
CA THR A 55 11.70 4.70 -0.75
C THR A 55 10.85 4.93 0.50
N PRO A 56 10.74 6.17 1.01
CA PRO A 56 9.86 6.46 2.15
C PRO A 56 8.41 6.01 1.92
N GLU A 57 7.89 6.15 0.69
CA GLU A 57 6.54 5.72 0.35
C GLU A 57 6.40 4.18 0.42
N LEU A 58 7.43 3.46 0.00
CA LEU A 58 7.44 2.00 0.06
C LEU A 58 7.57 1.50 1.50
N ASP A 59 8.41 2.16 2.30
CA ASP A 59 8.58 1.86 3.72
C ASP A 59 7.27 2.08 4.49
N ASN A 60 6.58 3.19 4.24
CA ASN A 60 5.26 3.45 4.81
C ASN A 60 4.21 2.40 4.41
N ALA A 61 4.21 1.96 3.15
CA ALA A 61 3.31 0.90 2.70
C ALA A 61 3.62 -0.44 3.41
N CYS A 62 4.90 -0.73 3.64
CA CYS A 62 5.33 -1.90 4.43
C CYS A 62 4.82 -1.80 5.87
N ALA A 63 5.05 -0.67 6.55
CA ALA A 63 4.58 -0.45 7.92
C ALA A 63 3.05 -0.58 8.02
N TYR A 64 2.31 0.01 7.08
CA TYR A 64 0.85 -0.07 7.05
C TYR A 64 0.33 -1.50 6.93
N VAL A 65 0.91 -2.32 6.06
CA VAL A 65 0.42 -3.70 5.84
C VAL A 65 0.89 -4.62 6.95
N LEU A 66 2.13 -4.47 7.43
CA LEU A 66 2.71 -5.38 8.41
C LEU A 66 2.21 -5.15 9.83
N LYS A 67 1.60 -4.00 10.15
CA LYS A 67 0.98 -3.77 11.46
C LYS A 67 -0.15 -4.77 11.79
N ASP A 68 -0.84 -5.26 10.75
CA ASP A 68 -1.93 -6.23 10.87
C ASP A 68 -1.44 -7.69 10.76
N VAL A 69 -0.12 -7.91 10.71
CA VAL A 69 0.52 -9.21 10.62
C VAL A 69 1.14 -9.54 11.96
N ASP A 70 0.76 -10.66 12.56
CA ASP A 70 1.40 -11.16 13.75
C ASP A 70 2.79 -11.70 13.41
N LEU A 71 3.81 -10.93 13.77
CA LEU A 71 5.20 -11.27 13.49
C LEU A 71 5.77 -12.28 14.50
N GLU A 72 5.14 -12.47 15.65
CA GLU A 72 5.53 -13.52 16.60
C GLU A 72 5.22 -14.92 16.03
N ASP A 73 4.15 -15.04 15.25
CA ASP A 73 3.87 -16.24 14.44
C ASP A 73 4.91 -16.45 13.33
N VAL A 74 5.68 -15.43 12.96
CA VAL A 74 6.71 -15.49 11.90
C VAL A 74 8.00 -16.13 12.42
N ASP A 75 8.41 -15.88 13.66
CA ASP A 75 9.65 -16.43 14.23
C ASP A 75 9.53 -17.94 14.52
N ASN A 76 8.31 -18.40 14.87
CA ASN A 76 8.04 -19.83 15.11
C ASN A 76 7.54 -20.58 13.88
N SER A 77 7.12 -19.90 12.85
CA SER A 77 6.55 -20.49 11.63
C SER A 77 7.08 -19.84 10.34
N PHE A 78 8.37 -19.52 10.28
CA PHE A 78 9.04 -19.38 8.97
C PHE A 78 8.78 -20.60 8.07
N ALA A 79 8.20 -21.57 8.67
CA ALA A 79 7.87 -22.79 8.13
C ALA A 79 6.40 -22.82 7.85
N LEU A 80 5.48 -22.40 7.69
CA LEU A 80 4.53 -23.45 7.34
C LEU A 80 3.03 -23.19 7.47
N LYS A 81 2.55 -21.99 7.58
CA LYS A 81 1.13 -21.81 7.24
C LYS A 81 0.99 -21.41 5.77
N ALA A 82 1.12 -22.39 4.90
CA ALA A 82 0.71 -22.24 3.51
C ALA A 82 -0.77 -21.80 3.47
N LEU A 83 -1.06 -20.76 2.72
CA LEU A 83 -2.44 -20.35 2.49
C LEU A 83 -3.20 -21.46 1.74
N SER A 84 -4.49 -21.63 2.07
CA SER A 84 -5.39 -22.46 1.28
C SER A 84 -5.51 -21.92 -0.16
N MET A 85 -5.95 -22.75 -1.10
CA MET A 85 -6.14 -22.34 -2.51
C MET A 85 -7.05 -21.11 -2.64
N GLN A 86 -8.11 -21.04 -1.83
CA GLN A 86 -9.00 -19.88 -1.79
C GLN A 86 -8.27 -18.62 -1.32
N GLN A 87 -7.48 -18.71 -0.27
CA GLN A 87 -6.69 -17.60 0.26
C GLN A 87 -5.57 -17.16 -0.70
N GLN A 88 -4.96 -18.09 -1.43
CA GLN A 88 -4.01 -17.79 -2.50
C GLN A 88 -4.68 -16.98 -3.63
N GLY A 89 -5.96 -17.27 -3.94
CA GLY A 89 -6.76 -16.47 -4.84
C GLY A 89 -6.96 -15.04 -4.33
N VAL A 90 -7.20 -14.85 -3.03
CA VAL A 90 -7.32 -13.51 -2.42
C VAL A 90 -6.01 -12.73 -2.53
N PHE A 91 -4.86 -13.36 -2.31
CA PHE A 91 -3.54 -12.75 -2.52
C PHE A 91 -3.37 -12.33 -3.98
N GLN A 92 -3.71 -13.22 -4.94
CA GLN A 92 -3.60 -12.92 -6.37
C GLN A 92 -4.48 -11.74 -6.79
N ILE A 93 -5.70 -11.63 -6.24
CA ILE A 93 -6.58 -10.47 -6.45
C ILE A 93 -5.90 -9.19 -5.96
N GLY A 94 -5.25 -9.23 -4.79
CA GLY A 94 -4.46 -8.11 -4.29
C GLY A 94 -3.32 -7.72 -5.23
N TYR A 95 -2.54 -8.70 -5.67
CA TYR A 95 -1.42 -8.51 -6.60
C TYR A 95 -1.86 -7.89 -7.93
N MET A 96 -3.00 -8.30 -8.47
CA MET A 96 -3.56 -7.78 -9.73
C MET A 96 -4.38 -6.50 -9.55
N SER A 97 -4.57 -6.03 -8.33
CA SER A 97 -5.42 -4.88 -8.04
C SER A 97 -4.82 -3.58 -8.58
N PRO A 98 -5.57 -2.73 -9.30
CA PRO A 98 -5.05 -1.48 -9.86
C PRO A 98 -4.72 -0.43 -8.78
N ASP A 99 -5.26 -0.61 -7.57
CA ASP A 99 -5.09 0.29 -6.44
C ASP A 99 -3.90 -0.07 -5.52
N TYR A 100 -3.02 -0.98 -5.94
CA TYR A 100 -1.85 -1.38 -5.13
C TYR A 100 -0.92 -0.21 -4.80
N LYS A 101 -0.86 0.83 -5.65
CA LYS A 101 -0.03 2.04 -5.45
C LYS A 101 -0.57 3.00 -4.39
N THR A 102 -1.72 2.71 -3.81
CA THR A 102 -2.37 3.54 -2.77
C THR A 102 -2.39 2.85 -1.40
N LEU A 103 -1.57 1.82 -1.21
CA LEU A 103 -1.41 1.20 0.09
C LEU A 103 -0.94 2.23 1.12
N GLY A 104 -1.55 2.18 2.28
CA GLY A 104 -1.23 3.11 3.36
C GLY A 104 -1.97 4.45 3.30
N VAL A 105 -2.91 4.65 2.35
CA VAL A 105 -3.71 5.86 2.28
C VAL A 105 -5.03 5.68 3.02
N ASP A 106 -5.30 6.57 3.95
CA ASP A 106 -6.57 6.61 4.69
C ASP A 106 -7.48 7.71 4.16
N ALA A 107 -8.58 7.31 3.52
CA ALA A 107 -9.59 8.23 2.98
C ALA A 107 -10.21 9.14 4.06
N GLY A 108 -10.43 8.62 5.26
CA GLY A 108 -10.96 9.38 6.38
C GLY A 108 -10.01 10.48 6.83
N LYS A 109 -8.72 10.20 6.86
CA LYS A 109 -7.68 11.19 7.21
C LYS A 109 -7.55 12.29 6.16
N ILE A 110 -7.70 11.98 4.87
CA ILE A 110 -7.68 12.99 3.80
C ILE A 110 -8.83 13.99 4.00
N LYS A 111 -10.05 13.49 4.21
CA LYS A 111 -11.22 14.33 4.48
C LYS A 111 -11.04 15.15 5.75
N ALA A 112 -10.61 14.53 6.84
CA ALA A 112 -10.38 15.20 8.12
C ALA A 112 -9.32 16.31 8.01
N ALA A 113 -8.22 16.06 7.30
CA ALA A 113 -7.17 17.05 7.07
C ALA A 113 -7.70 18.27 6.30
N ARG A 114 -8.51 18.06 5.24
CA ARG A 114 -9.14 19.15 4.52
C ARG A 114 -10.09 19.96 5.41
N GLU A 115 -10.93 19.30 6.19
CA GLU A 115 -11.90 19.96 7.08
C GLU A 115 -11.19 20.71 8.20
N SER A 116 -10.14 20.15 8.78
CA SER A 116 -9.30 20.81 9.77
C SER A 116 -8.57 22.04 9.22
N ALA A 117 -8.21 22.03 7.94
CA ALA A 117 -7.66 23.19 7.25
C ALA A 117 -8.73 24.24 6.84
N GLY A 118 -10.02 24.01 7.15
CA GLY A 118 -11.12 24.90 6.82
C GLY A 118 -11.39 25.00 5.31
N LEU A 119 -10.95 24.01 4.52
CA LEU A 119 -11.04 24.04 3.07
C LEU A 119 -12.28 23.30 2.56
N THR A 120 -13.02 23.92 1.64
CA THR A 120 -13.99 23.19 0.83
C THR A 120 -13.26 22.38 -0.27
N ILE A 121 -13.94 21.38 -0.86
CA ILE A 121 -13.38 20.62 -2.00
C ILE A 121 -12.97 21.57 -3.14
N ARG A 122 -13.77 22.61 -3.40
CA ARG A 122 -13.47 23.61 -4.43
C ARG A 122 -12.23 24.43 -4.07
N ALA A 123 -12.12 24.93 -2.84
CA ALA A 123 -10.94 25.67 -2.38
C ALA A 123 -9.68 24.82 -2.43
N LEU A 124 -9.77 23.53 -2.05
CA LEU A 124 -8.66 22.60 -2.16
C LEU A 124 -8.29 22.34 -3.63
N SER A 125 -9.27 22.24 -4.52
CA SER A 125 -9.06 22.12 -5.97
C SER A 125 -8.28 23.31 -6.54
N GLU A 126 -8.70 24.52 -6.21
CA GLU A 126 -8.05 25.76 -6.63
C GLU A 126 -6.62 25.86 -6.09
N LYS A 127 -6.41 25.51 -4.81
CA LYS A 127 -5.09 25.56 -4.16
C LYS A 127 -4.09 24.52 -4.68
N THR A 128 -4.57 23.34 -5.07
CA THR A 128 -3.72 22.21 -5.51
C THR A 128 -3.58 22.09 -7.02
N GLY A 129 -4.46 22.72 -7.78
CA GLY A 129 -4.60 22.49 -9.22
C GLY A 129 -5.14 21.13 -9.60
N LEU A 130 -5.75 20.41 -8.65
CA LEU A 130 -6.41 19.12 -8.87
C LEU A 130 -7.88 19.33 -9.19
N SER A 131 -8.48 18.46 -10.00
CA SER A 131 -9.93 18.51 -10.21
C SER A 131 -10.69 18.14 -8.93
N THR A 132 -11.88 18.71 -8.74
CA THR A 132 -12.78 18.34 -7.62
C THR A 132 -13.10 16.85 -7.60
N ALA A 133 -13.26 16.22 -8.76
CA ALA A 133 -13.46 14.79 -8.89
C ALA A 133 -12.26 13.99 -8.37
N THR A 134 -11.03 14.45 -8.63
CA THR A 134 -9.81 13.78 -8.10
C THR A 134 -9.78 13.82 -6.57
N ILE A 135 -10.14 14.95 -5.98
CA ILE A 135 -10.19 15.11 -4.52
C ILE A 135 -11.29 14.23 -3.92
N GLN A 136 -12.50 14.23 -4.50
CA GLN A 136 -13.60 13.38 -4.07
C GLN A 136 -13.24 11.89 -4.16
N HIS A 137 -12.53 11.48 -5.22
CA HIS A 137 -12.04 10.11 -5.35
C HIS A 137 -11.05 9.73 -4.24
N ALA A 138 -10.13 10.64 -3.89
CA ALA A 138 -9.20 10.42 -2.79
C ALA A 138 -9.93 10.29 -1.45
N GLU A 139 -10.90 11.18 -1.16
CA GLU A 139 -11.73 11.14 0.05
C GLU A 139 -12.71 9.95 0.11
N ALA A 140 -13.00 9.35 -1.04
CA ALA A 140 -13.79 8.11 -1.14
C ALA A 140 -12.93 6.82 -1.06
N GLY A 141 -11.63 6.93 -0.77
CA GLY A 141 -10.71 5.79 -0.71
C GLY A 141 -10.44 5.12 -2.05
N LYS A 142 -10.69 5.83 -3.16
CA LYS A 142 -10.39 5.30 -4.48
C LYS A 142 -8.87 5.43 -4.77
N PRO A 143 -8.34 4.60 -5.68
CA PRO A 143 -6.93 4.63 -6.06
C PRO A 143 -6.46 6.06 -6.37
N THR A 144 -5.49 6.54 -5.62
CA THR A 144 -4.98 7.91 -5.69
C THR A 144 -3.47 7.90 -5.79
N ARG A 145 -2.91 8.64 -6.73
CA ARG A 145 -1.47 8.71 -6.93
C ARG A 145 -0.80 9.43 -5.76
N MET A 146 0.39 8.99 -5.37
CA MET A 146 1.18 9.61 -4.30
C MET A 146 1.46 11.10 -4.58
N THR A 147 1.68 11.48 -5.85
CA THR A 147 1.83 12.89 -6.25
C THR A 147 0.59 13.74 -5.94
N THR A 148 -0.61 13.16 -6.06
CA THR A 148 -1.87 13.78 -5.68
C THR A 148 -1.97 13.96 -4.16
N LEU A 149 -1.59 12.94 -3.40
CA LEU A 149 -1.58 12.99 -1.93
C LEU A 149 -0.61 14.03 -1.39
N LYS A 150 0.61 14.12 -1.94
CA LYS A 150 1.59 15.15 -1.58
C LYS A 150 1.04 16.56 -1.82
N LYS A 151 0.30 16.80 -2.90
CA LYS A 151 -0.36 18.08 -3.15
C LYS A 151 -1.45 18.38 -2.13
N ILE A 152 -2.30 17.39 -1.81
CA ILE A 152 -3.36 17.54 -0.81
C ILE A 152 -2.74 17.83 0.57
N ALA A 153 -1.76 17.05 0.98
CA ALA A 153 -1.05 17.23 2.25
C ALA A 153 -0.45 18.63 2.40
N ALA A 154 0.29 19.07 1.38
CA ALA A 154 0.87 20.42 1.35
C ALA A 154 -0.19 21.53 1.44
N ALA A 155 -1.33 21.38 0.76
CA ALA A 155 -2.42 22.34 0.79
C ALA A 155 -3.15 22.38 2.15
N CYS A 156 -3.19 21.25 2.86
CA CYS A 156 -3.79 21.12 4.19
C CYS A 156 -2.81 21.41 5.34
N ASN A 157 -1.53 21.71 5.04
CA ASN A 157 -0.45 21.91 6.03
C ASN A 157 -0.24 20.68 6.96
N VAL A 158 -0.35 19.50 6.41
CA VAL A 158 -0.06 18.22 7.07
C VAL A 158 1.05 17.49 6.32
N SER A 159 1.68 16.52 6.98
CA SER A 159 2.63 15.67 6.27
C SER A 159 1.90 14.62 5.40
N PRO A 160 2.47 14.15 4.30
CA PRO A 160 1.88 13.07 3.52
C PRO A 160 1.66 11.80 4.36
N GLU A 161 2.50 11.58 5.37
CA GLU A 161 2.43 10.46 6.32
C GLU A 161 1.17 10.55 7.19
N ASP A 162 0.73 11.76 7.56
CA ASP A 162 -0.50 11.97 8.34
C ASP A 162 -1.76 11.54 7.58
N LEU A 163 -1.70 11.49 6.25
CA LEU A 163 -2.79 11.03 5.38
C LEU A 163 -2.78 9.51 5.16
N GLN A 164 -1.84 8.80 5.76
CA GLN A 164 -1.69 7.36 5.68
C GLN A 164 -2.31 6.67 6.89
N GLY A 165 -2.74 5.43 6.71
CA GLY A 165 -3.44 4.66 7.74
C GLY A 165 -2.51 3.96 8.73
#